data_db63e9ad191df3918f90a78282b3ab95
#
_entry.id   db63e9ad191df3918f90a78282b3ab95
#
_cell.length_a   1.000
_cell.length_b   1.000
_cell.length_c   1.000
_cell.angle_alpha   90.00
_cell.angle_beta   90.00
_cell.angle_gamma   90.00
#
_symmetry.space_group_name_H-M   'P 1'
#
loop_
_entity.id
_entity.type
_entity.pdbx_description
1 polymer ?
#
loop_
_entity_poly.entity_id
_entity_poly.type
_entity_poly.pdbx_seq_one_letter_code
_entity_poly.pdbx_strand_id
1 'polypeptide(L)'
;MKRPVLSIALALGATLVMTVTAAASSTYTDSIGGTELPNATPTEGRFVGEAVGSLAGAWYIDVTHRVLSNNATPVAITGGRFRLNTVINYVPEEILGSFTPWRGTVRQLDGFSGCTNQHYAVHGQLSNVGVDWGTGSGTFDAKLTHYRVNIWWVGCVVYSASVSGTVSLTF
;
A
#
# COMPACT_ATOMS: atom_id res chain seq x y z
N MET A 1 0.28 80.67 30.43
CA MET A 1 -0.48 79.39 30.33
C MET A 1 -0.12 78.67 29.04
N LYS A 2 0.72 77.60 29.09
CA LYS A 2 1.12 76.86 27.97
C LYS A 2 0.32 75.52 27.95
N ARG A 3 -0.42 75.24 26.88
CA ARG A 3 -1.18 74.01 26.70
C ARG A 3 -0.28 72.95 26.11
N PRO A 4 -0.28 71.72 26.62
CA PRO A 4 0.46 70.63 25.96
C PRO A 4 -0.35 70.08 24.79
N VAL A 5 0.32 69.86 23.64
CA VAL A 5 -0.21 69.17 22.47
C VAL A 5 0.05 67.63 22.65
N LEU A 6 -1.03 66.89 22.76
CA LEU A 6 -0.97 65.40 22.86
C LEU A 6 -0.91 64.83 21.47
N SER A 7 0.27 64.29 21.08
CA SER A 7 0.46 63.57 19.85
C SER A 7 0.05 62.10 20.01
N ILE A 8 -1.02 61.69 19.34
CA ILE A 8 -1.45 60.29 19.27
C ILE A 8 -0.73 59.63 18.09
N ALA A 9 0.19 58.76 18.39
CA ALA A 9 0.84 57.92 17.39
C ALA A 9 -0.07 56.71 17.09
N LEU A 10 -0.64 56.67 15.89
CA LEU A 10 -1.41 55.51 15.38
C LEU A 10 -0.44 54.46 14.87
N ALA A 11 -0.25 53.38 15.63
CA ALA A 11 0.52 52.23 15.18
C ALA A 11 -0.37 51.34 14.28
N LEU A 12 -0.13 51.39 12.95
CA LEU A 12 -0.72 50.45 11.99
C LEU A 12 -0.01 49.10 12.12
N GLY A 13 -0.64 48.13 12.81
CA GLY A 13 -0.20 46.76 12.85
C GLY A 13 -0.59 46.07 11.53
N ALA A 14 0.37 45.88 10.63
CA ALA A 14 0.17 45.06 9.44
C ALA A 14 0.17 43.58 9.85
N THR A 15 -0.99 42.96 9.96
CA THR A 15 -1.15 41.51 10.12
C THR A 15 -0.82 40.85 8.78
N LEU A 16 0.35 40.21 8.70
CA LEU A 16 0.76 39.39 7.56
C LEU A 16 -0.07 38.08 7.62
N VAL A 17 -1.14 37.98 6.84
CA VAL A 17 -1.90 36.76 6.67
C VAL A 17 -1.08 35.88 5.71
N MET A 18 -0.33 34.91 6.25
CA MET A 18 0.28 33.86 5.46
C MET A 18 -0.84 32.90 4.99
N THR A 19 -1.24 33.02 3.74
CA THR A 19 -2.05 32.00 3.08
C THR A 19 -1.19 30.77 2.84
N VAL A 20 -1.34 29.76 3.67
CA VAL A 20 -0.80 28.42 3.40
C VAL A 20 -1.62 27.84 2.26
N THR A 21 -1.08 27.87 1.04
CA THR A 21 -1.65 27.12 -0.06
C THR A 21 -1.46 25.64 0.24
N ALA A 22 -2.56 24.94 0.55
CA ALA A 22 -2.53 23.49 0.63
C ALA A 22 -2.08 22.95 -0.75
N ALA A 23 -0.97 22.21 -0.77
CA ALA A 23 -0.56 21.51 -1.98
C ALA A 23 -1.69 20.55 -2.36
N ALA A 24 -2.12 20.58 -3.62
CA ALA A 24 -3.11 19.64 -4.11
C ALA A 24 -2.52 18.23 -4.03
N SER A 25 -3.20 17.32 -3.32
CA SER A 25 -2.81 15.92 -3.29
C SER A 25 -3.12 15.28 -4.64
N SER A 26 -2.16 14.54 -5.19
CA SER A 26 -2.35 13.77 -6.43
C SER A 26 -2.60 12.30 -6.10
N THR A 27 -3.58 11.69 -6.76
CA THR A 27 -3.85 10.26 -6.65
C THR A 27 -3.45 9.56 -7.95
N TYR A 28 -2.69 8.50 -7.82
CA TYR A 28 -2.21 7.64 -8.90
C TYR A 28 -2.79 6.23 -8.70
N THR A 29 -3.32 5.65 -9.77
CA THR A 29 -3.86 4.28 -9.73
C THR A 29 -3.23 3.47 -10.84
N ASP A 30 -2.50 2.43 -10.45
CA ASP A 30 -1.78 1.55 -11.37
C ASP A 30 -2.26 0.10 -11.24
N SER A 31 -2.26 -0.61 -12.35
CA SER A 31 -2.45 -2.07 -12.36
C SER A 31 -1.17 -2.74 -11.93
N ILE A 32 -1.29 -3.80 -11.14
CA ILE A 32 -0.15 -4.58 -10.67
C ILE A 32 -0.26 -6.03 -11.12
N GLY A 33 0.88 -6.62 -11.47
CA GLY A 33 1.03 -8.03 -11.76
C GLY A 33 2.33 -8.57 -11.17
N GLY A 34 2.34 -9.84 -10.75
CA GLY A 34 3.55 -10.39 -10.12
C GLY A 34 3.39 -11.81 -9.60
N THR A 35 4.30 -12.19 -8.72
CA THR A 35 4.37 -13.52 -8.12
C THR A 35 4.71 -13.44 -6.63
N GLU A 36 4.38 -14.50 -5.91
CA GLU A 36 4.81 -14.68 -4.53
C GLU A 36 6.23 -15.24 -4.47
N LEU A 37 7.04 -14.70 -3.57
CA LEU A 37 8.39 -15.20 -3.33
C LEU A 37 8.36 -16.49 -2.47
N PRO A 38 9.33 -17.39 -2.66
CA PRO A 38 9.48 -18.56 -1.79
C PRO A 38 9.67 -18.16 -0.31
N ASN A 39 9.31 -19.07 0.59
CA ASN A 39 9.39 -18.91 2.05
C ASN A 39 8.32 -18.00 2.67
N ALA A 40 7.18 -17.81 2.01
CA ALA A 40 5.99 -17.31 2.68
C ALA A 40 5.63 -18.21 3.87
N THR A 41 5.16 -17.60 4.95
CA THR A 41 4.69 -18.33 6.14
C THR A 41 3.15 -18.31 6.18
N PRO A 42 2.50 -19.10 7.04
CA PRO A 42 1.05 -19.04 7.20
C PRO A 42 0.50 -17.67 7.62
N THR A 43 1.36 -16.74 8.00
CA THR A 43 1.00 -15.39 8.47
C THR A 43 1.72 -14.27 7.74
N GLU A 44 2.51 -14.58 6.72
CA GLU A 44 3.27 -13.61 5.94
C GLU A 44 3.33 -14.02 4.48
N GLY A 45 2.97 -13.10 3.59
CA GLY A 45 3.16 -13.20 2.15
C GLY A 45 4.19 -12.18 1.68
N ARG A 46 5.05 -12.56 0.75
CA ARG A 46 6.04 -11.70 0.10
C ARG A 46 5.87 -11.75 -1.40
N PHE A 47 5.77 -10.60 -2.02
CA PHE A 47 5.39 -10.51 -3.43
C PHE A 47 6.29 -9.53 -4.16
N VAL A 48 6.54 -9.83 -5.44
CA VAL A 48 7.28 -8.95 -6.37
C VAL A 48 6.58 -8.92 -7.71
N GLY A 49 6.73 -7.83 -8.43
CA GLY A 49 6.16 -7.72 -9.76
C GLY A 49 6.36 -6.36 -10.40
N GLU A 50 5.51 -6.08 -11.39
CA GLU A 50 5.50 -4.85 -12.16
C GLU A 50 4.18 -4.10 -11.95
N ALA A 51 4.26 -2.79 -11.79
CA ALA A 51 3.14 -1.86 -11.87
C ALA A 51 3.09 -1.24 -13.27
N VAL A 52 1.88 -1.07 -13.80
CA VAL A 52 1.63 -0.48 -15.10
C VAL A 52 0.61 0.64 -14.95
N GLY A 53 1.01 1.85 -15.32
CA GLY A 53 0.20 3.06 -15.21
C GLY A 53 1.07 4.30 -15.07
N SER A 54 0.62 5.25 -14.26
CA SER A 54 1.28 6.54 -14.08
C SER A 54 2.58 6.47 -13.28
N LEU A 55 2.68 5.49 -12.39
CA LEU A 55 3.87 5.20 -11.58
C LEU A 55 4.46 3.83 -11.94
N ALA A 56 4.50 3.53 -13.25
CA ALA A 56 5.00 2.25 -13.75
C ALA A 56 6.40 1.92 -13.18
N GLY A 57 6.59 0.66 -12.77
CA GLY A 57 7.86 0.20 -12.22
C GLY A 57 7.78 -1.09 -11.44
N ALA A 58 8.93 -1.53 -10.92
CA ALA A 58 9.02 -2.74 -10.12
C ALA A 58 8.51 -2.50 -8.69
N TRP A 59 7.64 -3.38 -8.22
CA TRP A 59 7.13 -3.30 -6.86
C TRP A 59 7.53 -4.53 -6.02
N TYR A 60 7.63 -4.31 -4.72
CA TYR A 60 7.84 -5.31 -3.69
C TYR A 60 6.87 -5.06 -2.54
N ILE A 61 6.29 -6.14 -2.04
CA ILE A 61 5.39 -6.12 -0.88
C ILE A 61 5.76 -7.25 0.07
N ASP A 62 5.83 -6.95 1.35
CA ASP A 62 5.60 -7.92 2.42
C ASP A 62 4.32 -7.56 3.16
N VAL A 63 3.49 -8.54 3.45
CA VAL A 63 2.25 -8.36 4.20
C VAL A 63 2.16 -9.41 5.30
N THR A 64 1.90 -8.95 6.52
CA THR A 64 1.64 -9.82 7.66
C THR A 64 0.15 -9.82 8.00
N HIS A 65 -0.38 -10.99 8.29
CA HIS A 65 -1.80 -11.18 8.60
C HIS A 65 -2.00 -12.27 9.64
N ARG A 66 -3.20 -12.37 10.21
CA ARG A 66 -3.56 -13.48 11.08
C ARG A 66 -3.64 -14.79 10.28
N VAL A 67 -3.47 -15.91 10.98
CA VAL A 67 -3.59 -17.24 10.35
C VAL A 67 -4.95 -17.37 9.66
N LEU A 68 -4.92 -17.74 8.39
CA LEU A 68 -6.12 -18.01 7.62
C LEU A 68 -6.85 -19.24 8.17
N SER A 69 -8.16 -19.13 8.33
CA SER A 69 -9.02 -20.25 8.68
C SER A 69 -9.62 -20.87 7.40
N ASN A 70 -9.97 -22.16 7.47
CA ASN A 70 -10.51 -22.90 6.33
C ASN A 70 -11.93 -22.52 5.91
N ASN A 71 -12.51 -21.50 6.50
CA ASN A 71 -13.93 -21.13 6.34
C ASN A 71 -14.18 -19.89 5.50
N ALA A 72 -13.24 -19.46 4.70
CA ALA A 72 -13.29 -18.24 3.88
C ALA A 72 -13.53 -16.93 4.67
N THR A 73 -13.42 -16.96 6.00
CA THR A 73 -13.56 -15.77 6.83
C THR A 73 -12.35 -14.85 6.61
N PRO A 74 -12.57 -13.56 6.31
CA PRO A 74 -11.48 -12.61 6.18
C PRO A 74 -10.69 -12.51 7.48
N VAL A 75 -9.35 -12.48 7.38
CA VAL A 75 -8.46 -12.23 8.51
C VAL A 75 -7.80 -10.88 8.35
N ALA A 76 -7.54 -10.21 9.46
CA ALA A 76 -6.98 -8.88 9.45
C ALA A 76 -5.51 -8.89 9.03
N ILE A 77 -5.11 -7.92 8.23
CA ILE A 77 -3.71 -7.54 8.00
C ILE A 77 -3.20 -6.91 9.30
N THR A 78 -2.04 -7.35 9.76
CA THR A 78 -1.41 -6.88 11.01
C THR A 78 -0.24 -5.94 10.75
N GLY A 79 0.22 -5.83 9.51
CA GLY A 79 1.29 -4.94 9.09
C GLY A 79 1.87 -5.36 7.74
N GLY A 80 3.03 -4.79 7.42
CA GLY A 80 3.75 -5.07 6.19
C GLY A 80 4.31 -3.81 5.55
N ARG A 81 5.05 -3.97 4.46
CA ARG A 81 5.68 -2.88 3.72
C ARG A 81 5.32 -2.94 2.25
N PHE A 82 5.27 -1.77 1.66
CA PHE A 82 5.13 -1.56 0.23
C PHE A 82 6.33 -0.76 -0.27
N ARG A 83 6.86 -1.15 -1.42
CA ARG A 83 7.93 -0.44 -2.12
C ARG A 83 7.62 -0.47 -3.61
N LEU A 84 7.77 0.68 -4.25
CA LEU A 84 7.66 0.82 -5.70
C LEU A 84 8.85 1.63 -6.21
N ASN A 85 9.67 1.00 -7.05
CA ASN A 85 10.75 1.66 -7.78
C ASN A 85 10.19 2.15 -9.12
N THR A 86 10.15 3.44 -9.31
CA THR A 86 9.53 4.09 -10.48
C THR A 86 10.41 5.20 -11.02
N VAL A 87 9.92 5.90 -12.06
CA VAL A 87 10.58 7.08 -12.60
C VAL A 87 9.57 8.24 -12.60
N ILE A 88 9.86 9.29 -11.83
CA ILE A 88 9.05 10.51 -11.77
C ILE A 88 9.85 11.65 -12.39
N ASN A 89 9.31 12.31 -13.42
CA ASN A 89 9.98 13.41 -14.11
C ASN A 89 11.41 13.07 -14.57
N TYR A 90 11.60 11.85 -15.11
CA TYR A 90 12.90 11.30 -15.55
C TYR A 90 13.91 11.04 -14.43
N VAL A 91 13.50 11.10 -13.17
CA VAL A 91 14.33 10.78 -12.00
C VAL A 91 13.88 9.43 -11.44
N PRO A 92 14.80 8.47 -11.26
CA PRO A 92 14.49 7.24 -10.52
C PRO A 92 14.13 7.57 -9.08
N GLU A 93 12.99 7.05 -8.63
CA GLU A 93 12.45 7.28 -7.29
C GLU A 93 12.02 5.98 -6.65
N GLU A 94 12.14 5.91 -5.33
CA GLU A 94 11.61 4.82 -4.51
C GLU A 94 10.45 5.34 -3.66
N ILE A 95 9.25 4.85 -3.94
CA ILE A 95 8.07 5.14 -3.13
C ILE A 95 7.94 4.04 -2.08
N LEU A 96 7.91 4.44 -0.83
CA LEU A 96 7.75 3.56 0.32
C LEU A 96 6.36 3.74 0.94
N GLY A 97 5.88 2.70 1.65
CA GLY A 97 4.63 2.74 2.38
C GLY A 97 4.52 1.55 3.33
N SER A 98 3.64 1.65 4.31
CA SER A 98 3.36 0.57 5.25
C SER A 98 1.90 0.17 5.17
N PHE A 99 1.60 -1.13 5.29
CA PHE A 99 0.23 -1.57 5.52
C PHE A 99 -0.24 -1.11 6.90
N THR A 100 -1.33 -0.39 6.92
CA THR A 100 -1.94 0.08 8.19
C THR A 100 -2.53 -1.11 8.93
N PRO A 101 -2.06 -1.43 10.15
CA PRO A 101 -2.57 -2.56 10.92
C PRO A 101 -4.09 -2.46 11.12
N TRP A 102 -4.78 -3.59 10.97
CA TRP A 102 -6.24 -3.73 11.15
C TRP A 102 -7.10 -2.97 10.13
N ARG A 103 -6.47 -2.36 9.12
CA ARG A 103 -7.14 -1.63 8.02
C ARG A 103 -7.02 -2.37 6.69
N GLY A 104 -7.18 -3.70 6.74
CA GLY A 104 -7.16 -4.56 5.57
C GLY A 104 -7.42 -6.00 5.95
N THR A 105 -7.66 -6.81 4.93
CA THR A 105 -8.00 -8.23 5.10
C THR A 105 -7.33 -9.08 4.04
N VAL A 106 -7.05 -10.33 4.43
CA VAL A 106 -6.77 -11.44 3.52
C VAL A 106 -7.90 -12.44 3.65
N ARG A 107 -8.47 -12.86 2.53
CA ARG A 107 -9.57 -13.82 2.49
C ARG A 107 -9.30 -14.90 1.45
N GLN A 108 -9.40 -16.16 1.83
CA GLN A 108 -9.45 -17.26 0.89
C GLN A 108 -10.81 -17.27 0.19
N LEU A 109 -10.85 -17.40 -1.13
CA LEU A 109 -12.06 -17.36 -1.93
C LEU A 109 -12.66 -18.75 -2.17
N ASP A 110 -11.80 -19.78 -2.15
CA ASP A 110 -12.19 -21.17 -2.41
C ASP A 110 -12.08 -22.02 -1.15
N GLY A 111 -12.89 -23.06 -1.07
CA GLY A 111 -12.76 -24.08 -0.03
C GLY A 111 -11.49 -24.93 -0.22
N PHE A 112 -10.99 -25.53 0.86
CA PHE A 112 -9.88 -26.51 0.82
C PHE A 112 -10.39 -27.87 0.36
N SER A 113 -10.74 -28.03 -0.91
CA SER A 113 -11.14 -29.33 -1.47
C SER A 113 -10.07 -29.83 -2.44
N GLY A 114 -9.46 -30.94 -2.09
CA GLY A 114 -8.48 -31.61 -2.96
C GLY A 114 -7.22 -30.78 -3.24
N CYS A 115 -6.55 -31.09 -4.37
CA CYS A 115 -5.38 -30.37 -4.85
C CYS A 115 -5.74 -29.42 -6.00
N THR A 116 -6.73 -28.58 -5.80
CA THR A 116 -7.14 -27.52 -6.74
C THR A 116 -6.36 -26.23 -6.47
N ASN A 117 -6.28 -25.36 -7.47
CA ASN A 117 -5.74 -24.01 -7.27
C ASN A 117 -6.53 -23.28 -6.20
N GLN A 118 -5.85 -22.45 -5.43
CA GLN A 118 -6.46 -21.65 -4.36
C GLN A 118 -6.37 -20.18 -4.69
N HIS A 119 -7.48 -19.46 -4.48
CA HIS A 119 -7.57 -18.04 -4.74
C HIS A 119 -7.78 -17.28 -3.44
N TYR A 120 -7.09 -16.15 -3.33
CA TYR A 120 -7.17 -15.25 -2.19
C TYR A 120 -7.45 -13.84 -2.68
N ALA A 121 -8.22 -13.08 -1.90
CA ALA A 121 -8.34 -11.64 -2.04
C ALA A 121 -7.53 -10.97 -0.93
N VAL A 122 -6.75 -9.99 -1.31
CA VAL A 122 -5.97 -9.14 -0.40
C VAL A 122 -6.44 -7.71 -0.60
N HIS A 123 -6.94 -7.10 0.47
CA HIS A 123 -7.33 -5.69 0.49
C HIS A 123 -6.62 -5.01 1.64
N GLY A 124 -5.86 -3.95 1.39
CA GLY A 124 -5.08 -3.26 2.40
C GLY A 124 -5.09 -1.75 2.24
N GLN A 125 -5.05 -1.04 3.37
CA GLN A 125 -4.77 0.39 3.38
C GLN A 125 -3.29 0.62 3.65
N LEU A 126 -2.70 1.55 2.90
CA LEU A 126 -1.32 1.98 3.03
C LEU A 126 -1.27 3.34 3.74
N SER A 127 -0.26 3.52 4.57
CA SER A 127 0.08 4.76 5.26
C SER A 127 1.55 5.09 5.08
N ASN A 128 1.93 6.32 5.39
CA ASN A 128 3.29 6.85 5.23
C ASN A 128 3.81 6.69 3.79
N VAL A 129 2.92 6.82 2.80
CA VAL A 129 3.25 6.66 1.39
C VAL A 129 4.00 7.89 0.90
N GLY A 130 5.07 7.69 0.16
CA GLY A 130 5.85 8.77 -0.49
C GLY A 130 7.29 8.38 -0.72
N VAL A 131 8.04 9.30 -1.31
CA VAL A 131 9.49 9.20 -1.41
C VAL A 131 10.06 9.35 0.02
N ASP A 132 10.99 8.49 0.40
CA ASP A 132 11.61 8.50 1.74
C ASP A 132 10.60 8.51 2.92
N TRP A 133 9.55 7.67 2.85
CA TRP A 133 8.49 7.60 3.88
C TRP A 133 7.74 8.93 4.05
N GLY A 134 6.95 9.29 3.05
CA GLY A 134 6.12 10.49 3.04
C GLY A 134 4.91 10.40 3.99
N THR A 135 4.02 11.39 3.86
CA THR A 135 2.79 11.49 4.67
C THR A 135 1.54 11.01 3.91
N GLY A 136 1.71 10.53 2.69
CA GLY A 136 0.63 10.06 1.84
C GLY A 136 -0.02 8.77 2.34
N SER A 137 -1.02 8.35 1.61
CA SER A 137 -1.81 7.14 1.87
C SER A 137 -2.08 6.38 0.57
N GLY A 138 -2.66 5.19 0.70
CA GLY A 138 -3.05 4.43 -0.48
C GLY A 138 -3.91 3.22 -0.14
N THR A 139 -4.30 2.50 -1.19
CA THR A 139 -4.97 1.20 -1.10
C THR A 139 -4.26 0.19 -2.00
N PHE A 140 -4.32 -1.05 -1.58
CA PHE A 140 -3.82 -2.20 -2.31
C PHE A 140 -4.94 -3.23 -2.41
N ASP A 141 -5.34 -3.57 -3.62
CA ASP A 141 -6.39 -4.53 -3.91
C ASP A 141 -5.87 -5.57 -4.90
N ALA A 142 -5.70 -6.81 -4.45
CA ALA A 142 -5.14 -7.85 -5.28
C ALA A 142 -5.82 -9.20 -5.11
N LYS A 143 -5.74 -10.01 -6.16
CA LYS A 143 -6.06 -11.43 -6.18
C LYS A 143 -4.76 -12.21 -6.27
N LEU A 144 -4.55 -13.12 -5.32
CA LEU A 144 -3.46 -14.10 -5.33
C LEU A 144 -4.03 -15.45 -5.77
N THR A 145 -3.35 -16.12 -6.67
CA THR A 145 -3.65 -17.51 -7.08
C THR A 145 -2.45 -18.39 -6.78
N HIS A 146 -2.64 -19.38 -5.91
CA HIS A 146 -1.68 -20.47 -5.72
C HIS A 146 -1.99 -21.60 -6.68
N TYR A 147 -1.06 -21.92 -7.54
CA TYR A 147 -1.12 -23.07 -8.44
C TYR A 147 -0.59 -24.29 -7.71
N ARG A 148 -1.41 -25.33 -7.62
CA ARG A 148 -1.11 -26.51 -6.81
C ARG A 148 -1.01 -27.75 -7.70
N VAL A 149 -0.12 -28.67 -7.32
CA VAL A 149 0.04 -29.96 -7.95
C VAL A 149 0.10 -31.07 -6.88
N ASN A 150 -0.50 -32.20 -7.18
CA ASN A 150 -0.40 -33.38 -6.32
C ASN A 150 0.82 -34.20 -6.73
N ILE A 151 1.82 -34.28 -5.84
CA ILE A 151 2.99 -35.13 -6.00
C ILE A 151 2.76 -36.39 -5.17
N TRP A 152 2.75 -37.56 -5.79
CA TRP A 152 2.27 -38.81 -5.23
C TRP A 152 2.79 -39.14 -3.81
N TRP A 153 4.04 -38.87 -3.52
CA TRP A 153 4.62 -39.15 -2.19
C TRP A 153 4.76 -37.94 -1.27
N VAL A 154 4.51 -36.73 -1.75
CA VAL A 154 4.60 -35.49 -0.97
C VAL A 154 3.22 -34.95 -0.61
N GLY A 155 2.23 -35.25 -1.46
CA GLY A 155 0.89 -34.66 -1.38
C GLY A 155 0.74 -33.39 -2.20
N CYS A 156 -0.18 -32.53 -1.81
CA CYS A 156 -0.47 -31.31 -2.55
C CYS A 156 0.49 -30.18 -2.17
N VAL A 157 1.23 -29.69 -3.16
CA VAL A 157 2.21 -28.60 -3.00
C VAL A 157 1.85 -27.41 -3.89
N VAL A 158 2.16 -26.19 -3.44
CA VAL A 158 2.14 -24.98 -4.26
C VAL A 158 3.44 -24.93 -5.04
N TYR A 159 3.36 -24.93 -6.37
CA TYR A 159 4.54 -24.86 -7.23
C TYR A 159 4.75 -23.48 -7.87
N SER A 160 3.72 -22.66 -7.90
CA SER A 160 3.76 -21.30 -8.43
C SER A 160 2.64 -20.46 -7.80
N ALA A 161 2.79 -19.15 -7.84
CA ALA A 161 1.76 -18.23 -7.47
C ALA A 161 1.74 -17.02 -8.42
N SER A 162 0.57 -16.43 -8.63
CA SER A 162 0.42 -15.17 -9.37
C SER A 162 -0.38 -14.16 -8.57
N VAL A 163 -0.01 -12.90 -8.71
CA VAL A 163 -0.73 -11.75 -8.12
C VAL A 163 -1.18 -10.84 -9.23
N SER A 164 -2.40 -10.35 -9.16
CA SER A 164 -2.91 -9.33 -10.06
C SER A 164 -3.89 -8.42 -9.31
N GLY A 165 -3.89 -7.12 -9.63
CA GLY A 165 -4.76 -6.19 -8.94
C GLY A 165 -4.45 -4.74 -9.25
N THR A 166 -4.70 -3.86 -8.28
CA THR A 166 -4.45 -2.43 -8.39
C THR A 166 -3.82 -1.89 -7.11
N VAL A 167 -3.02 -0.86 -7.27
CA VAL A 167 -2.55 0.00 -6.18
C VAL A 167 -2.95 1.44 -6.48
N SER A 168 -3.52 2.12 -5.49
CA SER A 168 -3.82 3.56 -5.57
C SER A 168 -3.04 4.28 -4.49
N LEU A 169 -2.25 5.28 -4.88
CA LEU A 169 -1.37 6.05 -4.00
C LEU A 169 -1.74 7.53 -4.08
N THR A 170 -1.79 8.19 -2.92
CA THR A 170 -2.10 9.63 -2.79
C THR A 170 -1.03 10.30 -1.95
N PHE A 171 -0.35 11.29 -2.50
CA PHE A 171 0.69 12.10 -1.84
C PHE A 171 0.86 13.47 -2.50
#